data_6f2d0dccaf060f43f996f3be71ae9714
#
_entry.id   6f2d0dccaf060f43f996f3be71ae9714
#
_cell.length_a   1.000
_cell.length_b   1.000
_cell.length_c   1.000
_cell.angle_alpha   90.00
_cell.angle_beta   90.00
_cell.angle_gamma   90.00
#
_symmetry.space_group_name_H-M   'P 1'
#
loop_
_entity.id
_entity.type
_entity.pdbx_description
1 polymer ?
#
loop_
_entity_poly.entity_id
_entity_poly.type
_entity_poly.pdbx_seq_one_letter_code
_entity_poly.pdbx_strand_id
1 'polypeptide(L)'
;MINGYKVAALCVSEIQNENTQSMIAPLYQSLLEKNWRCLLFNTTTDLFRDTAFDRGEASIFQLMDFSVIDVVLIYTQCLKCRAIVEDILTAAQKHRKPVFLIEPTERYSGGIRISFDEADAFRYLVKHLIEQHHVTKFACIAGFKGNPASEIREMIFRDVLKEHGVPFDEKWFGYGNFYSIPTQEVMERFLADPEGLPQAIVCINDSMAITVCEILEERGIRVPEDVIVTGFDGIVQEQYNFPRLTTCRRNLNRFGSFLGIGNGALVGQPDASCVRRRGGEPRRRDRLQGDRQIRKRALRHSHR
;
A
#
# COMPACT_ATOMS: atom_id res chain seq x y z
N MET A 1 -13.40 -8.44 27.13
CA MET A 1 -12.22 -9.35 27.12
C MET A 1 -12.69 -10.78 27.00
N ILE A 2 -12.10 -11.55 26.10
CA ILE A 2 -12.36 -12.99 26.00
C ILE A 2 -11.16 -13.74 26.61
N ASN A 3 -11.39 -14.55 27.62
CA ASN A 3 -10.32 -15.33 28.29
C ASN A 3 -9.09 -14.51 28.69
N GLY A 4 -9.27 -13.28 29.15
CA GLY A 4 -8.18 -12.38 29.55
C GLY A 4 -7.49 -11.62 28.41
N TYR A 5 -7.87 -11.86 27.15
CA TYR A 5 -7.33 -11.15 26.00
C TYR A 5 -8.15 -9.92 25.65
N LYS A 6 -7.48 -8.87 25.18
CA LYS A 6 -8.13 -7.74 24.48
C LYS A 6 -8.51 -8.17 23.07
N VAL A 7 -9.61 -7.64 22.57
CA VAL A 7 -10.18 -8.02 21.27
C VAL A 7 -10.31 -6.82 20.36
N ALA A 8 -9.70 -6.91 19.18
CA ALA A 8 -9.88 -5.97 18.08
C ALA A 8 -10.89 -6.55 17.08
N ALA A 9 -11.89 -5.78 16.69
CA ALA A 9 -12.73 -6.09 15.53
C ALA A 9 -12.11 -5.40 14.31
N LEU A 10 -11.77 -6.17 13.29
CA LEU A 10 -11.24 -5.66 12.03
C LEU A 10 -12.30 -5.79 10.94
N CYS A 11 -12.78 -4.64 10.44
CA CYS A 11 -13.80 -4.54 9.41
C CYS A 11 -13.14 -4.27 8.06
N VAL A 12 -13.33 -5.18 7.11
CA VAL A 12 -12.72 -5.16 5.78
C VAL A 12 -13.68 -5.69 4.72
N SER A 13 -13.32 -5.51 3.47
CA SER A 13 -13.92 -6.17 2.31
C SER A 13 -12.85 -6.87 1.50
N GLU A 14 -13.25 -7.88 0.71
CA GLU A 14 -12.39 -8.52 -0.27
C GLU A 14 -11.02 -8.95 0.28
N ILE A 15 -11.02 -9.69 1.40
CA ILE A 15 -9.78 -10.17 2.02
C ILE A 15 -8.90 -10.99 1.07
N GLN A 16 -9.49 -11.57 0.01
CA GLN A 16 -8.79 -12.29 -1.04
C GLN A 16 -7.97 -11.38 -1.96
N ASN A 17 -8.24 -10.06 -1.95
CA ASN A 17 -7.50 -9.09 -2.74
C ASN A 17 -6.11 -8.87 -2.11
N GLU A 18 -5.06 -8.93 -2.93
CA GLU A 18 -3.67 -8.82 -2.49
C GLU A 18 -3.37 -7.50 -1.77
N ASN A 19 -3.98 -6.39 -2.22
CA ASN A 19 -3.82 -5.09 -1.55
C ASN A 19 -4.42 -5.12 -0.14
N THR A 20 -5.59 -5.75 0.03
CA THR A 20 -6.21 -5.93 1.34
C THR A 20 -5.34 -6.83 2.21
N GLN A 21 -4.85 -7.95 1.69
CA GLN A 21 -3.97 -8.86 2.42
C GLN A 21 -2.66 -8.18 2.85
N SER A 22 -2.02 -7.41 1.98
CA SER A 22 -0.78 -6.70 2.28
C SER A 22 -0.91 -5.72 3.45
N MET A 23 -2.12 -5.15 3.63
CA MET A 23 -2.45 -4.27 4.76
C MET A 23 -2.78 -5.08 6.02
N ILE A 24 -3.58 -6.13 5.90
CA ILE A 24 -4.13 -6.86 7.04
C ILE A 24 -3.11 -7.77 7.71
N ALA A 25 -2.30 -8.48 6.93
CA ALA A 25 -1.39 -9.49 7.48
C ALA A 25 -0.38 -8.90 8.49
N PRO A 26 0.34 -7.80 8.23
CA PRO A 26 1.21 -7.17 9.21
C PRO A 26 0.46 -6.58 10.41
N LEU A 27 -0.76 -6.05 10.20
CA LEU A 27 -1.61 -5.55 11.26
C LEU A 27 -2.01 -6.67 12.21
N TYR A 28 -2.46 -7.80 11.64
CA TYR A 28 -2.83 -8.98 12.40
C TYR A 28 -1.65 -9.53 13.21
N GLN A 29 -0.48 -9.65 12.58
CA GLN A 29 0.75 -10.05 13.25
C GLN A 29 1.10 -9.14 14.43
N SER A 30 1.02 -7.81 14.23
CA SER A 30 1.27 -6.83 15.29
C SER A 30 0.29 -6.94 16.46
N LEU A 31 -0.98 -7.26 16.20
CA LEU A 31 -1.97 -7.52 17.25
C LEU A 31 -1.62 -8.79 18.05
N LEU A 32 -1.27 -9.88 17.37
CA LEU A 32 -0.88 -11.14 18.01
C LEU A 32 0.35 -11.00 18.90
N GLU A 33 1.40 -10.32 18.42
CA GLU A 33 2.63 -10.07 19.20
C GLU A 33 2.35 -9.30 20.50
N LYS A 34 1.28 -8.53 20.53
CA LYS A 34 0.86 -7.77 21.72
C LYS A 34 -0.24 -8.45 22.53
N ASN A 35 -0.43 -9.74 22.27
CA ASN A 35 -1.41 -10.57 22.98
C ASN A 35 -2.88 -10.13 22.82
N TRP A 36 -3.22 -9.52 21.67
CA TRP A 36 -4.59 -9.24 21.28
C TRP A 36 -5.17 -10.39 20.46
N ARG A 37 -6.50 -10.49 20.44
CA ARG A 37 -7.24 -11.34 19.50
C ARG A 37 -7.93 -10.46 18.49
N CYS A 38 -8.02 -10.94 17.26
CA CYS A 38 -8.67 -10.24 16.18
C CYS A 38 -9.92 -11.01 15.73
N LEU A 39 -11.06 -10.34 15.74
CA LEU A 39 -12.28 -10.79 15.08
C LEU A 39 -12.34 -10.12 13.72
N LEU A 40 -12.33 -10.93 12.66
CA LEU A 40 -12.36 -10.43 11.30
C LEU A 40 -13.80 -10.42 10.79
N PHE A 41 -14.31 -9.23 10.46
CA PHE A 41 -15.58 -9.01 9.79
C PHE A 41 -15.29 -8.64 8.33
N ASN A 42 -15.55 -9.59 7.42
CA ASN A 42 -15.19 -9.45 6.01
C ASN A 42 -16.40 -9.65 5.10
N THR A 43 -16.52 -8.83 4.08
CA THR A 43 -17.46 -9.01 2.96
C THR A 43 -16.68 -9.45 1.71
N THR A 44 -17.36 -10.16 0.79
CA THR A 44 -16.74 -10.61 -0.47
C THR A 44 -16.77 -9.55 -1.56
N THR A 45 -17.62 -8.52 -1.40
CA THR A 45 -17.68 -7.34 -2.26
C THR A 45 -17.24 -6.08 -1.51
N ASP A 46 -16.84 -5.06 -2.25
CA ASP A 46 -16.46 -3.75 -1.70
C ASP A 46 -17.64 -2.87 -1.26
N LEU A 47 -18.86 -3.39 -1.41
CA LEU A 47 -20.15 -2.77 -1.06
C LEU A 47 -20.44 -1.45 -1.81
N PHE A 48 -19.72 -1.14 -2.88
CA PHE A 48 -19.86 0.12 -3.60
C PHE A 48 -21.20 0.27 -4.32
N ARG A 49 -21.75 -0.84 -4.83
CA ARG A 49 -22.95 -0.83 -5.70
C ARG A 49 -24.26 -0.76 -4.91
N ASP A 50 -24.26 -0.93 -3.60
CA ASP A 50 -25.43 -0.96 -2.71
C ASP A 50 -26.57 -1.88 -3.23
N THR A 51 -26.19 -3.04 -3.76
CA THR A 51 -27.15 -4.05 -4.23
C THR A 51 -27.82 -4.75 -3.05
N ALA A 52 -28.86 -5.55 -3.32
CA ALA A 52 -29.45 -6.42 -2.30
C ALA A 52 -28.44 -7.44 -1.76
N PHE A 53 -27.50 -7.88 -2.59
CA PHE A 53 -26.41 -8.76 -2.20
C PHE A 53 -25.44 -8.03 -1.26
N ASP A 54 -25.02 -6.81 -1.60
CA ASP A 54 -24.12 -6.00 -0.76
C ASP A 54 -24.75 -5.74 0.63
N ARG A 55 -26.05 -5.42 0.68
CA ARG A 55 -26.77 -5.22 1.95
C ARG A 55 -26.85 -6.51 2.77
N GLY A 56 -27.02 -7.66 2.10
CA GLY A 56 -26.97 -8.97 2.74
C GLY A 56 -25.60 -9.25 3.37
N GLU A 57 -24.53 -9.02 2.63
CA GLU A 57 -23.16 -9.18 3.14
C GLU A 57 -22.84 -8.21 4.27
N ALA A 58 -23.25 -6.95 4.15
CA ALA A 58 -23.04 -5.92 5.17
C ALA A 58 -23.69 -6.26 6.52
N SER A 59 -24.68 -7.17 6.54
CA SER A 59 -25.29 -7.64 7.80
C SER A 59 -24.29 -8.27 8.77
N ILE A 60 -23.13 -8.74 8.30
CA ILE A 60 -22.06 -9.28 9.17
C ILE A 60 -21.61 -8.24 10.21
N PHE A 61 -21.62 -6.95 9.89
CA PHE A 61 -21.21 -5.90 10.83
C PHE A 61 -22.22 -5.70 11.96
N GLN A 62 -23.47 -6.17 11.81
CA GLN A 62 -24.49 -6.14 12.87
C GLN A 62 -24.25 -7.25 13.93
N LEU A 63 -23.40 -8.24 13.61
CA LEU A 63 -23.03 -9.31 14.54
C LEU A 63 -21.92 -8.91 15.52
N MET A 64 -21.45 -7.66 15.47
CA MET A 64 -20.42 -7.18 16.39
C MET A 64 -20.94 -7.12 17.83
N ASP A 65 -20.40 -7.98 18.69
CA ASP A 65 -20.68 -7.94 20.13
C ASP A 65 -19.71 -6.98 20.85
N PHE A 66 -20.15 -5.76 21.06
CA PHE A 66 -19.38 -4.73 21.75
C PHE A 66 -19.13 -5.01 23.24
N SER A 67 -19.73 -6.04 23.82
CA SER A 67 -19.40 -6.46 25.20
C SER A 67 -18.02 -7.11 25.26
N VAL A 68 -17.57 -7.75 24.18
CA VAL A 68 -16.28 -8.45 24.08
C VAL A 68 -15.23 -7.67 23.27
N ILE A 69 -15.65 -6.79 22.34
CA ILE A 69 -14.79 -5.97 21.51
C ILE A 69 -14.23 -4.80 22.33
N ASP A 70 -12.91 -4.61 22.30
CA ASP A 70 -12.22 -3.50 22.96
C ASP A 70 -11.92 -2.33 22.01
N VAL A 71 -11.72 -2.60 20.71
CA VAL A 71 -11.42 -1.63 19.67
C VAL A 71 -11.97 -2.07 18.32
N VAL A 72 -12.39 -1.12 17.49
CA VAL A 72 -12.79 -1.37 16.11
C VAL A 72 -11.77 -0.75 15.17
N LEU A 73 -11.34 -1.50 14.17
CA LEU A 73 -10.42 -1.10 13.11
C LEU A 73 -11.17 -1.22 11.78
N ILE A 74 -11.27 -0.15 11.01
CA ILE A 74 -11.98 -0.15 9.72
C ILE A 74 -10.98 0.22 8.62
N TYR A 75 -10.75 -0.69 7.69
CA TYR A 75 -9.96 -0.39 6.49
C TYR A 75 -10.87 0.19 5.41
N THR A 76 -10.91 1.51 5.34
CA THR A 76 -11.90 2.26 4.55
C THR A 76 -11.63 2.22 3.05
N GLN A 77 -10.42 1.91 2.60
CA GLN A 77 -10.13 1.78 1.16
C GLN A 77 -10.79 0.56 0.53
N CYS A 78 -10.97 -0.53 1.28
CA CYS A 78 -11.67 -1.70 0.77
C CYS A 78 -13.17 -1.66 1.06
N LEU A 79 -13.59 -1.05 2.18
CA LEU A 79 -15.00 -0.92 2.56
C LEU A 79 -15.59 0.37 1.98
N LYS A 80 -16.00 0.36 0.71
CA LYS A 80 -16.35 1.56 -0.06
C LYS A 80 -17.76 2.09 0.16
N CYS A 81 -18.52 1.55 1.08
CA CYS A 81 -19.86 2.05 1.43
C CYS A 81 -19.78 2.95 2.67
N ARG A 82 -19.90 4.27 2.46
CA ARG A 82 -19.87 5.25 3.55
C ARG A 82 -20.94 4.98 4.62
N ALA A 83 -22.16 4.64 4.20
CA ALA A 83 -23.26 4.40 5.14
C ALA A 83 -22.93 3.28 6.13
N ILE A 84 -22.33 2.19 5.66
CA ILE A 84 -21.90 1.06 6.51
C ILE A 84 -20.83 1.50 7.51
N VAL A 85 -19.85 2.31 7.06
CA VAL A 85 -18.81 2.82 7.96
C VAL A 85 -19.42 3.73 9.05
N GLU A 86 -20.38 4.60 8.68
CA GLU A 86 -21.10 5.46 9.64
C GLU A 86 -21.97 4.65 10.60
N ASP A 87 -22.60 3.57 10.17
CA ASP A 87 -23.37 2.66 11.02
C ASP A 87 -22.46 1.98 12.06
N ILE A 88 -21.29 1.50 11.63
CA ILE A 88 -20.30 0.89 12.54
C ILE A 88 -19.79 1.93 13.55
N LEU A 89 -19.49 3.15 13.10
CA LEU A 89 -19.07 4.27 13.96
C LEU A 89 -20.13 4.57 15.01
N THR A 90 -21.39 4.69 14.61
CA THR A 90 -22.54 4.99 15.49
C THR A 90 -22.73 3.88 16.53
N ALA A 91 -22.66 2.62 16.10
CA ALA A 91 -22.79 1.46 16.99
C ALA A 91 -21.63 1.42 18.01
N ALA A 92 -20.39 1.61 17.56
CA ALA A 92 -19.23 1.62 18.44
C ALA A 92 -19.27 2.78 19.44
N GLN A 93 -19.70 3.97 19.02
CA GLN A 93 -19.86 5.15 19.87
C GLN A 93 -20.90 4.93 20.97
N LYS A 94 -22.05 4.34 20.63
CA LYS A 94 -23.08 3.95 21.61
C LYS A 94 -22.51 3.08 22.73
N HIS A 95 -21.56 2.23 22.40
CA HIS A 95 -20.89 1.33 23.34
C HIS A 95 -19.56 1.88 23.88
N ARG A 96 -19.25 3.14 23.59
CA ARG A 96 -18.01 3.85 24.02
C ARG A 96 -16.74 3.09 23.62
N LYS A 97 -16.75 2.48 22.43
CA LYS A 97 -15.57 1.77 21.90
C LYS A 97 -14.79 2.67 20.94
N PRO A 98 -13.46 2.72 21.07
CA PRO A 98 -12.64 3.48 20.13
C PRO A 98 -12.68 2.84 18.74
N VAL A 99 -12.74 3.69 17.72
CA VAL A 99 -12.70 3.28 16.31
C VAL A 99 -11.51 3.93 15.64
N PHE A 100 -10.72 3.15 14.92
CA PHE A 100 -9.65 3.63 14.05
C PHE A 100 -10.04 3.43 12.59
N LEU A 101 -9.99 4.51 11.83
CA LEU A 101 -10.21 4.52 10.39
C LEU A 101 -8.85 4.48 9.70
N ILE A 102 -8.57 3.38 9.02
CA ILE A 102 -7.30 3.15 8.32
C ILE A 102 -7.46 3.63 6.88
N GLU A 103 -6.58 4.53 6.45
CA GLU A 103 -6.57 5.14 5.11
C GLU A 103 -7.91 5.76 4.68
N PRO A 104 -8.55 6.61 5.51
CA PRO A 104 -9.83 7.21 5.15
C PRO A 104 -9.66 8.23 4.01
N THR A 105 -10.33 7.97 2.88
CA THR A 105 -10.34 8.83 1.69
C THR A 105 -11.31 10.00 1.81
N GLU A 106 -12.26 9.92 2.74
CA GLU A 106 -13.28 10.93 2.96
C GLU A 106 -13.43 11.29 4.46
N ARG A 107 -14.27 12.27 4.77
CA ARG A 107 -14.57 12.65 6.16
C ARG A 107 -15.74 11.81 6.69
N TYR A 108 -15.54 11.24 7.86
CA TYR A 108 -16.55 10.50 8.62
C TYR A 108 -16.94 11.28 9.87
N SER A 109 -18.10 10.92 10.47
CA SER A 109 -18.67 11.59 11.65
C SER A 109 -17.82 11.41 12.93
N GLY A 110 -16.93 10.44 12.96
CA GLY A 110 -16.09 10.11 14.10
C GLY A 110 -14.92 9.22 13.74
N GLY A 111 -14.32 8.63 14.77
CA GLY A 111 -13.16 7.74 14.62
C GLY A 111 -11.82 8.48 14.57
N ILE A 112 -10.77 7.75 14.92
CA ILE A 112 -9.39 8.20 14.88
C ILE A 112 -8.83 7.84 13.50
N ARG A 113 -8.41 8.85 12.73
CA ARG A 113 -7.88 8.66 11.38
C ARG A 113 -6.42 8.25 11.43
N ILE A 114 -6.07 7.21 10.70
CA ILE A 114 -4.69 6.76 10.49
C ILE A 114 -4.44 6.71 9.00
N SER A 115 -3.48 7.50 8.53
CA SER A 115 -3.02 7.49 7.15
C SER A 115 -1.50 7.34 7.12
N PHE A 116 -1.01 6.66 6.10
CA PHE A 116 0.42 6.51 5.85
C PHE A 116 0.89 7.64 4.94
N ASP A 117 2.05 8.20 5.24
CA ASP A 117 2.69 9.16 4.34
C ASP A 117 3.39 8.40 3.21
N GLU A 118 2.62 8.12 2.17
CA GLU A 118 3.11 7.42 0.98
C GLU A 118 3.85 8.35 0.02
N ALA A 119 3.60 9.65 0.11
CA ALA A 119 4.18 10.64 -0.78
C ALA A 119 5.71 10.69 -0.64
N ASP A 120 6.22 10.75 0.59
CA ASP A 120 7.65 10.76 0.85
C ASP A 120 8.32 9.45 0.43
N ALA A 121 7.65 8.30 0.64
CA ALA A 121 8.16 7.00 0.24
C ALA A 121 8.26 6.87 -1.29
N PHE A 122 7.24 7.33 -2.02
CA PHE A 122 7.25 7.29 -3.47
C PHE A 122 8.27 8.28 -4.06
N ARG A 123 8.37 9.48 -3.48
CA ARG A 123 9.42 10.46 -3.82
C ARG A 123 10.82 9.88 -3.65
N TYR A 124 11.05 9.20 -2.53
CA TYR A 124 12.32 8.53 -2.26
C TYR A 124 12.63 7.46 -3.31
N LEU A 125 11.65 6.65 -3.71
CA LEU A 125 11.80 5.61 -4.73
C LEU A 125 12.31 6.19 -6.05
N VAL A 126 11.67 7.27 -6.54
CA VAL A 126 12.05 7.91 -7.81
C VAL A 126 13.44 8.57 -7.69
N LYS A 127 13.71 9.27 -6.58
CA LYS A 127 15.04 9.84 -6.30
C LYS A 127 16.14 8.79 -6.29
N HIS A 128 15.87 7.64 -5.68
CA HIS A 128 16.83 6.53 -5.61
C HIS A 128 17.26 6.06 -7.01
N LEU A 129 16.34 6.00 -7.96
CA LEU A 129 16.65 5.65 -9.35
C LEU A 129 17.59 6.67 -9.99
N ILE A 130 17.37 7.96 -9.75
CA ILE A 130 18.20 9.04 -10.31
C ILE A 130 19.56 9.09 -9.60
N GLU A 131 19.57 9.14 -8.28
CA GLU A 131 20.76 9.43 -7.49
C GLU A 131 21.70 8.23 -7.32
N GLN A 132 21.15 7.00 -7.26
CA GLN A 132 21.95 5.80 -7.00
C GLN A 132 22.16 4.96 -8.26
N HIS A 133 21.21 4.99 -9.20
CA HIS A 133 21.30 4.21 -10.44
C HIS A 133 21.56 5.08 -11.68
N HIS A 134 21.64 6.41 -11.52
CA HIS A 134 21.93 7.38 -12.57
C HIS A 134 20.98 7.27 -13.77
N VAL A 135 19.72 6.93 -13.50
CA VAL A 135 18.69 6.82 -14.53
C VAL A 135 18.33 8.19 -15.07
N THR A 136 18.36 8.33 -16.39
CA THR A 136 18.05 9.58 -17.11
C THR A 136 16.89 9.44 -18.09
N LYS A 137 16.48 8.19 -18.41
CA LYS A 137 15.34 7.89 -19.29
C LYS A 137 14.35 7.02 -18.55
N PHE A 138 13.13 7.50 -18.40
CA PHE A 138 12.08 6.86 -17.61
C PHE A 138 10.84 6.55 -18.44
N ALA A 139 10.14 5.46 -18.09
CA ALA A 139 8.71 5.30 -18.35
C ALA A 139 7.94 5.33 -17.02
N CYS A 140 6.67 5.71 -17.08
CA CYS A 140 5.76 5.66 -15.95
C CYS A 140 4.43 5.00 -16.35
N ILE A 141 3.99 4.04 -15.54
CA ILE A 141 2.69 3.40 -15.68
C ILE A 141 1.84 3.75 -14.45
N ALA A 142 0.84 4.61 -14.69
CA ALA A 142 -0.07 5.14 -13.68
C ALA A 142 -1.32 4.27 -13.49
N GLY A 143 -2.08 4.52 -12.43
CA GLY A 143 -3.38 3.89 -12.18
C GLY A 143 -4.52 4.56 -12.96
N PHE A 144 -5.72 4.59 -12.37
CA PHE A 144 -6.84 5.26 -13.00
C PHE A 144 -6.67 6.77 -13.02
N LYS A 145 -7.02 7.39 -14.13
CA LYS A 145 -7.21 8.83 -14.19
C LYS A 145 -8.35 9.26 -13.25
N GLY A 146 -8.11 10.30 -12.45
CA GLY A 146 -9.07 10.75 -11.43
C GLY A 146 -8.98 9.99 -10.09
N ASN A 147 -8.13 8.97 -9.99
CA ASN A 147 -7.86 8.33 -8.69
C ASN A 147 -6.84 9.14 -7.89
N PRO A 148 -7.18 9.61 -6.67
CA PRO A 148 -6.29 10.49 -5.90
C PRO A 148 -4.90 9.90 -5.64
N ALA A 149 -4.79 8.61 -5.34
CA ALA A 149 -3.50 7.96 -5.09
C ALA A 149 -2.66 7.88 -6.38
N SER A 150 -3.30 7.60 -7.53
CA SER A 150 -2.64 7.59 -8.83
C SER A 150 -2.13 8.98 -9.20
N GLU A 151 -2.97 10.00 -9.08
CA GLU A 151 -2.63 11.39 -9.45
C GLU A 151 -1.52 11.97 -8.55
N ILE A 152 -1.57 11.68 -7.24
CA ILE A 152 -0.51 12.11 -6.31
C ILE A 152 0.83 11.46 -6.68
N ARG A 153 0.86 10.16 -6.94
CA ARG A 153 2.09 9.46 -7.31
C ARG A 153 2.62 9.90 -8.68
N GLU A 154 1.73 10.13 -9.66
CA GLU A 154 2.10 10.71 -10.95
C GLU A 154 2.72 12.10 -10.79
N MET A 155 2.06 12.98 -10.03
CA MET A 155 2.55 14.33 -9.74
C MET A 155 3.94 14.28 -9.09
N ILE A 156 4.13 13.42 -8.08
CA ILE A 156 5.42 13.25 -7.40
C ILE A 156 6.49 12.75 -8.37
N PHE A 157 6.18 11.80 -9.24
CA PHE A 157 7.09 11.32 -10.26
C PHE A 157 7.59 12.46 -11.15
N ARG A 158 6.68 13.25 -11.69
CA ARG A 158 7.00 14.40 -12.57
C ARG A 158 7.77 15.48 -11.82
N ASP A 159 7.40 15.79 -10.58
CA ASP A 159 8.08 16.77 -9.73
C ASP A 159 9.53 16.37 -9.46
N VAL A 160 9.77 15.10 -9.11
CA VAL A 160 11.13 14.60 -8.84
C VAL A 160 11.99 14.66 -10.08
N LEU A 161 11.49 14.27 -11.24
CA LEU A 161 12.26 14.39 -12.50
C LEU A 161 12.62 15.86 -12.79
N LYS A 162 11.65 16.76 -12.64
CA LYS A 162 11.86 18.20 -12.84
C LYS A 162 12.87 18.78 -11.84
N GLU A 163 12.79 18.42 -10.57
CA GLU A 163 13.75 18.83 -9.52
C GLU A 163 15.19 18.43 -9.85
N HIS A 164 15.37 17.30 -10.54
CA HIS A 164 16.69 16.77 -10.90
C HIS A 164 17.10 17.10 -12.34
N GLY A 165 16.32 17.91 -13.06
CA GLY A 165 16.61 18.28 -14.45
C GLY A 165 16.55 17.10 -15.44
N VAL A 166 15.83 16.02 -15.10
CA VAL A 166 15.66 14.85 -15.96
C VAL A 166 14.47 15.10 -16.90
N PRO A 167 14.66 15.14 -18.22
CA PRO A 167 13.57 15.32 -19.17
C PRO A 167 12.67 14.07 -19.18
N PHE A 168 11.37 14.29 -19.35
CA PHE A 168 10.40 13.20 -19.48
C PHE A 168 9.65 13.33 -20.81
N ASP A 169 9.65 12.26 -21.59
CA ASP A 169 8.92 12.18 -22.85
C ASP A 169 7.57 11.48 -22.60
N GLU A 170 6.48 12.17 -22.93
CA GLU A 170 5.11 11.70 -22.70
C GLU A 170 4.76 10.40 -23.46
N LYS A 171 5.52 10.04 -24.50
CA LYS A 171 5.35 8.74 -25.17
C LYS A 171 5.56 7.56 -24.21
N TRP A 172 6.36 7.76 -23.15
CA TRP A 172 6.66 6.80 -22.11
C TRP A 172 5.72 6.86 -20.90
N PHE A 173 4.57 7.54 -21.03
CA PHE A 173 3.53 7.57 -20.01
C PHE A 173 2.33 6.75 -20.44
N GLY A 174 1.73 5.98 -19.49
CA GLY A 174 0.49 5.24 -19.74
C GLY A 174 -0.29 4.93 -18.47
N TYR A 175 -1.58 4.61 -18.64
CA TYR A 175 -2.48 4.21 -17.56
C TYR A 175 -2.69 2.70 -17.59
N GLY A 176 -2.09 1.99 -16.64
CA GLY A 176 -2.28 0.55 -16.41
C GLY A 176 -3.47 0.25 -15.49
N ASN A 177 -4.15 1.31 -14.99
CA ASN A 177 -5.39 1.21 -14.22
C ASN A 177 -5.31 0.27 -12.99
N PHE A 178 -4.12 0.06 -12.43
CA PHE A 178 -3.80 -0.88 -11.36
C PHE A 178 -3.96 -2.36 -11.72
N TYR A 179 -4.24 -2.71 -12.98
CA TYR A 179 -4.52 -4.08 -13.42
C TYR A 179 -3.60 -4.56 -14.55
N SER A 180 -3.50 -5.89 -14.67
CA SER A 180 -2.61 -6.56 -15.62
C SER A 180 -2.97 -6.22 -17.08
N ILE A 181 -4.24 -6.37 -17.50
CA ILE A 181 -4.65 -6.19 -18.91
C ILE A 181 -4.32 -4.80 -19.44
N PRO A 182 -4.73 -3.68 -18.81
CA PRO A 182 -4.35 -2.35 -19.29
C PRO A 182 -2.84 -2.11 -19.25
N THR A 183 -2.13 -2.74 -18.31
CA THR A 183 -0.67 -2.66 -18.24
C THR A 183 -0.01 -3.33 -19.45
N GLN A 184 -0.54 -4.47 -19.89
CA GLN A 184 -0.07 -5.16 -21.10
C GLN A 184 -0.21 -4.25 -22.34
N GLU A 185 -1.37 -3.59 -22.51
CA GLU A 185 -1.60 -2.65 -23.62
C GLU A 185 -0.60 -1.48 -23.62
N VAL A 186 -0.28 -0.94 -22.45
CA VAL A 186 0.75 0.11 -22.30
C VAL A 186 2.13 -0.45 -22.67
N MET A 187 2.48 -1.64 -22.20
CA MET A 187 3.77 -2.26 -22.49
C MET A 187 3.94 -2.63 -23.96
N GLU A 188 2.89 -3.09 -24.65
CA GLU A 188 2.96 -3.34 -26.10
C GLU A 188 3.33 -2.07 -26.87
N ARG A 189 2.77 -0.93 -26.49
CA ARG A 189 3.12 0.36 -27.08
C ARG A 189 4.57 0.75 -26.78
N PHE A 190 5.06 0.54 -25.56
CA PHE A 190 6.45 0.85 -25.16
C PHE A 190 7.44 -0.04 -25.92
N LEU A 191 7.15 -1.32 -26.06
CA LEU A 191 7.98 -2.29 -26.76
C LEU A 191 8.02 -2.09 -28.28
N ALA A 192 6.99 -1.44 -28.84
CA ALA A 192 6.96 -1.10 -30.27
C ALA A 192 7.78 0.15 -30.63
N ASP A 193 8.31 0.88 -29.65
CA ASP A 193 9.09 2.08 -29.93
C ASP A 193 10.47 1.71 -30.53
N PRO A 194 10.84 2.31 -31.69
CA PRO A 194 12.09 1.96 -32.37
C PRO A 194 13.35 2.38 -31.61
N GLU A 195 13.27 3.27 -30.64
CA GLU A 195 14.40 3.67 -29.79
C GLU A 195 14.68 2.66 -28.68
N GLY A 196 13.83 1.64 -28.52
CA GLY A 196 13.88 0.67 -27.43
C GLY A 196 13.39 1.23 -26.10
N LEU A 197 13.32 0.38 -25.09
CA LEU A 197 12.80 0.74 -23.76
C LEU A 197 13.71 1.76 -23.04
N PRO A 198 13.16 2.61 -22.16
CA PRO A 198 13.92 3.45 -21.26
C PRO A 198 14.65 2.61 -20.20
N GLN A 199 15.59 3.25 -19.50
CA GLN A 199 16.41 2.61 -18.46
C GLN A 199 15.59 2.12 -17.25
N ALA A 200 14.49 2.80 -16.94
CA ALA A 200 13.61 2.42 -15.85
C ALA A 200 12.12 2.60 -16.19
N ILE A 201 11.31 1.64 -15.71
CA ILE A 201 9.85 1.69 -15.76
C ILE A 201 9.35 1.79 -14.31
N VAL A 202 8.74 2.93 -13.97
CA VAL A 202 8.15 3.20 -12.67
C VAL A 202 6.67 2.87 -12.73
N CYS A 203 6.26 1.78 -12.09
CA CYS A 203 4.87 1.43 -11.89
C CYS A 203 4.40 1.97 -10.55
N ILE A 204 3.23 2.59 -10.49
CA ILE A 204 2.73 3.17 -9.24
C ILE A 204 2.15 2.15 -8.28
N ASN A 205 2.06 0.87 -8.67
CA ASN A 205 1.79 -0.25 -7.76
C ASN A 205 2.55 -1.52 -8.18
N ASP A 206 2.60 -2.49 -7.29
CA ASP A 206 3.34 -3.75 -7.51
C ASP A 206 2.64 -4.67 -8.51
N SER A 207 1.32 -4.69 -8.56
CA SER A 207 0.56 -5.53 -9.49
C SER A 207 0.91 -5.22 -10.95
N MET A 208 0.98 -3.94 -11.31
CA MET A 208 1.44 -3.51 -12.63
C MET A 208 2.92 -3.82 -12.84
N ALA A 209 3.76 -3.61 -11.83
CA ALA A 209 5.20 -3.88 -11.93
C ALA A 209 5.49 -5.37 -12.15
N ILE A 210 4.75 -6.27 -11.50
CA ILE A 210 4.83 -7.72 -11.71
C ILE A 210 4.47 -8.05 -13.16
N THR A 211 3.36 -7.52 -13.66
CA THR A 211 2.94 -7.71 -15.06
C THR A 211 4.03 -7.23 -16.05
N VAL A 212 4.65 -6.07 -15.77
CA VAL A 212 5.78 -5.57 -16.58
C VAL A 212 6.95 -6.53 -16.56
N CYS A 213 7.32 -7.06 -15.39
CA CYS A 213 8.41 -8.03 -15.27
C CYS A 213 8.12 -9.33 -16.06
N GLU A 214 6.87 -9.84 -15.99
CA GLU A 214 6.42 -11.01 -16.75
C GLU A 214 6.61 -10.79 -18.26
N ILE A 215 6.13 -9.66 -18.76
CA ILE A 215 6.21 -9.31 -20.18
C ILE A 215 7.67 -9.19 -20.64
N LEU A 216 8.52 -8.58 -19.82
CA LEU A 216 9.95 -8.42 -20.14
C LEU A 216 10.67 -9.77 -20.16
N GLU A 217 10.39 -10.64 -19.19
CA GLU A 217 10.96 -11.99 -19.12
C GLU A 217 10.57 -12.83 -20.34
N GLU A 218 9.30 -12.83 -20.76
CA GLU A 218 8.81 -13.50 -21.96
C GLU A 218 9.54 -13.05 -23.24
N ARG A 219 10.08 -11.84 -23.26
CA ARG A 219 10.84 -11.27 -24.38
C ARG A 219 12.36 -11.38 -24.21
N GLY A 220 12.82 -12.04 -23.14
CA GLY A 220 14.24 -12.21 -22.86
C GLY A 220 14.94 -10.91 -22.40
N ILE A 221 14.19 -9.89 -21.97
CA ILE A 221 14.72 -8.64 -21.42
C ILE A 221 14.90 -8.80 -19.92
N ARG A 222 16.10 -8.59 -19.44
CA ARG A 222 16.46 -8.88 -18.04
C ARG A 222 16.14 -7.68 -17.14
N VAL A 223 15.55 -7.98 -15.98
CA VAL A 223 15.31 -7.03 -14.90
C VAL A 223 16.21 -7.41 -13.72
N PRO A 224 17.06 -6.53 -13.21
CA PRO A 224 17.20 -5.10 -13.53
C PRO A 224 18.30 -4.79 -14.57
N GLU A 225 18.97 -5.79 -15.15
CA GLU A 225 20.21 -5.59 -15.93
C GLU A 225 19.99 -4.76 -17.21
N ASP A 226 18.89 -5.01 -17.93
CA ASP A 226 18.57 -4.29 -19.18
C ASP A 226 17.57 -3.14 -18.92
N VAL A 227 16.58 -3.35 -18.02
CA VAL A 227 15.60 -2.35 -17.61
C VAL A 227 15.30 -2.50 -16.12
N ILE A 228 15.35 -1.40 -15.37
CA ILE A 228 14.94 -1.38 -13.97
C ILE A 228 13.41 -1.24 -13.91
N VAL A 229 12.76 -2.11 -13.12
CA VAL A 229 11.31 -2.00 -12.86
C VAL A 229 11.10 -1.75 -11.37
N THR A 230 10.23 -0.78 -11.05
CA THR A 230 9.84 -0.52 -9.66
C THR A 230 8.34 -0.54 -9.52
N GLY A 231 7.88 -0.98 -8.35
CA GLY A 231 6.48 -0.96 -7.93
C GLY A 231 6.28 -0.14 -6.66
N PHE A 232 5.09 -0.24 -6.10
CA PHE A 232 4.71 0.37 -4.83
C PHE A 232 3.60 -0.49 -4.19
N ASP A 233 3.55 -0.61 -2.89
CA ASP A 233 2.63 -1.28 -1.96
C ASP A 233 3.32 -2.38 -1.14
N GLY A 234 4.41 -2.98 -1.61
CA GLY A 234 5.18 -4.01 -0.91
C GLY A 234 4.46 -5.36 -0.88
N ILE A 235 3.85 -5.75 -1.99
CA ILE A 235 3.23 -7.07 -2.13
C ILE A 235 4.26 -8.16 -1.81
N VAL A 236 3.83 -9.21 -1.09
CA VAL A 236 4.70 -10.32 -0.70
C VAL A 236 5.09 -11.13 -1.94
N GLN A 237 6.33 -10.93 -2.39
CA GLN A 237 6.87 -11.54 -3.63
C GLN A 237 7.18 -13.03 -3.52
N GLU A 238 7.07 -13.63 -2.33
CA GLU A 238 7.37 -15.05 -2.10
C GLU A 238 6.44 -15.98 -2.89
N GLN A 239 5.28 -15.47 -3.32
CA GLN A 239 4.32 -16.20 -4.15
C GLN A 239 4.65 -16.16 -5.64
N TYR A 240 5.53 -15.26 -6.05
CA TYR A 240 5.92 -15.06 -7.44
C TYR A 240 7.38 -15.42 -7.60
N ASN A 241 7.70 -16.32 -8.53
CA ASN A 241 9.08 -16.76 -8.86
C ASN A 241 9.93 -15.65 -9.55
N PHE A 242 9.55 -14.38 -9.41
CA PHE A 242 10.16 -13.26 -10.13
C PHE A 242 11.41 -12.70 -9.47
N PRO A 243 12.25 -12.02 -10.29
CA PRO A 243 13.35 -11.23 -9.75
C PRO A 243 12.77 -10.20 -8.75
N ARG A 244 13.50 -9.97 -7.68
CA ARG A 244 13.05 -9.14 -6.56
C ARG A 244 12.72 -7.73 -7.01
N LEU A 245 11.45 -7.40 -7.02
CA LEU A 245 10.94 -6.09 -7.35
C LEU A 245 11.41 -5.06 -6.31
N THR A 246 11.93 -3.94 -6.76
CA THR A 246 12.16 -2.77 -5.90
C THR A 246 10.81 -2.09 -5.65
N THR A 247 10.37 -2.10 -4.40
CA THR A 247 9.07 -1.55 -4.00
C THR A 247 9.15 -0.89 -2.62
N CYS A 248 8.22 -0.02 -2.32
CA CYS A 248 8.04 0.55 -1.00
C CYS A 248 6.95 -0.19 -0.23
N ARG A 249 7.26 -0.62 0.98
CA ARG A 249 6.32 -1.30 1.88
C ARG A 249 5.87 -0.36 2.99
N ARG A 250 4.57 -0.34 3.26
CA ARG A 250 4.02 0.34 4.45
C ARG A 250 4.58 -0.30 5.72
N ASN A 251 5.14 0.52 6.63
CA ASN A 251 5.63 0.00 7.91
C ASN A 251 4.49 -0.10 8.93
N LEU A 252 3.73 -1.18 8.83
CA LEU A 252 2.60 -1.47 9.72
C LEU A 252 3.03 -1.97 11.12
N ASN A 253 4.30 -2.32 11.31
CA ASN A 253 4.82 -2.71 12.64
C ASN A 253 4.71 -1.57 13.67
N ARG A 254 4.65 -0.32 13.22
CA ARG A 254 4.39 0.84 14.08
C ARG A 254 2.91 0.99 14.45
N PHE A 255 2.01 0.34 13.73
CA PHE A 255 0.57 0.46 13.97
C PHE A 255 0.18 0.06 15.40
N GLY A 256 0.74 -1.02 15.90
CA GLY A 256 0.52 -1.45 17.28
C GLY A 256 0.96 -0.44 18.35
N SER A 257 1.92 0.45 18.06
CA SER A 257 2.30 1.52 19.00
C SER A 257 1.32 2.70 18.97
N PHE A 258 0.66 2.96 17.83
CA PHE A 258 -0.38 3.99 17.73
C PHE A 258 -1.65 3.60 18.48
N LEU A 259 -1.98 2.31 18.54
CA LEU A 259 -3.13 1.82 19.28
C LEU A 259 -2.95 1.90 20.80
N GLY A 260 -1.81 2.40 21.31
CA GLY A 260 -1.52 2.35 22.74
C GLY A 260 -1.42 0.90 23.29
N ILE A 261 -1.25 -0.07 22.40
CA ILE A 261 -1.24 -1.51 22.66
C ILE A 261 0.07 -1.94 23.35
N GLY A 262 0.67 -1.10 24.16
CA GLY A 262 1.90 -1.44 24.88
C GLY A 262 1.79 -1.31 26.41
N ASN A 263 0.98 -0.38 26.88
CA ASN A 263 1.01 0.02 28.30
C ASN A 263 -0.35 0.00 29.02
N GLY A 264 -1.30 -0.85 28.58
CA GLY A 264 -2.53 -1.09 29.37
C GLY A 264 -3.57 0.03 29.36
N ALA A 265 -3.26 1.22 28.88
CA ALA A 265 -4.17 2.32 28.74
C ALA A 265 -4.30 2.70 27.25
N LEU A 266 -5.51 2.74 26.75
CA LEU A 266 -5.84 3.50 25.55
C LEU A 266 -5.63 4.98 25.95
N VAL A 267 -4.47 5.53 25.62
CA VAL A 267 -4.17 6.93 25.89
C VAL A 267 -5.06 7.76 24.99
N GLY A 268 -5.86 8.62 25.62
CA GLY A 268 -6.79 9.49 24.98
C GLY A 268 -6.13 10.44 23.99
N GLN A 269 -6.95 10.86 23.06
CA GLN A 269 -6.77 11.88 22.02
C GLN A 269 -5.36 11.94 21.41
N PRO A 270 -5.13 11.32 20.25
CA PRO A 270 -3.99 11.70 19.45
C PRO A 270 -4.21 13.14 18.98
N ASP A 271 -3.32 14.03 19.41
CA ASP A 271 -3.17 15.33 18.81
C ASP A 271 -3.07 15.15 17.29
N ALA A 272 -3.89 15.84 16.52
CA ALA A 272 -3.92 15.78 15.05
C ALA A 272 -2.55 16.12 14.41
N SER A 273 -1.62 16.64 15.20
CA SER A 273 -0.22 16.92 14.84
C SER A 273 0.66 15.66 14.77
N CYS A 274 0.24 14.51 15.30
CA CYS A 274 1.07 13.30 15.33
C CYS A 274 1.17 12.59 13.96
N VAL A 275 0.31 12.95 13.00
CA VAL A 275 0.34 12.46 11.60
C VAL A 275 1.22 13.35 10.72
N ARG A 276 1.61 14.54 11.18
CA ARG A 276 2.54 15.46 10.52
C ARG A 276 3.79 15.67 11.37
N ARG A 277 4.62 14.66 11.54
CA ARG A 277 6.03 14.95 11.82
C ARG A 277 6.73 15.22 10.49
N ARG A 278 6.94 16.52 10.22
CA ARG A 278 7.92 17.01 9.26
C ARG A 278 9.24 16.28 9.46
N GLY A 279 9.85 15.91 8.33
CA GLY A 279 11.22 15.51 8.12
C GLY A 279 12.15 15.57 9.33
N GLY A 280 12.30 14.46 10.00
CA GLY A 280 13.55 14.12 10.64
C GLY A 280 14.25 13.15 9.69
N GLU A 281 15.50 13.40 9.37
CA GLU A 281 16.34 12.49 8.60
C GLU A 281 16.12 11.05 9.06
N PRO A 282 15.90 10.08 8.13
CA PRO A 282 15.76 8.68 8.52
C PRO A 282 17.06 8.26 9.19
N ARG A 283 16.98 7.92 10.48
CA ARG A 283 18.12 7.33 11.18
C ARG A 283 18.61 6.15 10.35
N ARG A 284 19.90 6.05 10.10
CA ARG A 284 20.64 5.11 9.25
C ARG A 284 20.28 3.61 9.38
N ARG A 285 19.36 3.22 10.25
CA ARG A 285 18.91 1.83 10.48
C ARG A 285 17.61 1.43 9.79
N ASP A 286 16.83 2.36 9.26
CA ASP A 286 15.56 2.08 8.59
C ASP A 286 15.69 2.07 7.05
N ARG A 287 16.92 1.95 6.54
CA ARG A 287 17.18 1.82 5.10
C ARG A 287 16.64 0.50 4.59
N LEU A 288 15.91 0.59 3.50
CA LEU A 288 15.32 -0.47 2.69
C LEU A 288 16.03 -1.82 2.87
N GLN A 289 15.27 -2.87 3.23
CA GLN A 289 15.80 -4.24 3.30
C GLN A 289 16.37 -4.71 1.95
N GLY A 290 16.03 -4.05 0.83
CA GLY A 290 16.57 -4.29 -0.50
C GLY A 290 18.09 -4.10 -0.62
N ASP A 291 18.66 -3.06 0.02
CA ASP A 291 20.09 -2.71 -0.12
C ASP A 291 21.07 -3.80 0.35
N ARG A 292 20.70 -4.62 1.31
CA ARG A 292 21.60 -5.67 1.83
C ARG A 292 21.72 -6.88 0.91
N GLN A 293 20.75 -7.11 0.05
CA GLN A 293 20.75 -8.31 -0.80
C GLN A 293 21.33 -8.02 -2.19
N ILE A 294 21.17 -6.82 -2.71
CA ILE A 294 21.81 -6.39 -3.98
C ILE A 294 23.32 -6.41 -3.84
N ARG A 295 23.88 -5.89 -2.73
CA ARG A 295 25.34 -5.93 -2.49
C ARG A 295 25.93 -7.32 -2.30
N LYS A 296 25.17 -8.29 -1.79
CA LYS A 296 25.69 -9.67 -1.59
C LYS A 296 25.80 -10.49 -2.88
N ARG A 297 25.08 -10.12 -3.96
CA ARG A 297 25.19 -10.80 -5.27
C ARG A 297 26.25 -10.19 -6.18
N ALA A 298 26.43 -8.87 -6.16
CA ALA A 298 27.48 -8.20 -6.93
C ALA A 298 28.90 -8.68 -6.52
N LEU A 299 29.11 -9.02 -5.24
CA LEU A 299 30.40 -9.52 -4.71
C LEU A 299 30.66 -11.01 -4.98
N ARG A 300 29.68 -11.79 -5.45
CA ARG A 300 29.89 -13.22 -5.79
C ARG A 300 30.21 -13.49 -7.24
N HIS A 301 30.15 -12.50 -8.13
CA HIS A 301 30.48 -12.66 -9.56
C HIS A 301 31.82 -12.03 -9.96
N SER A 302 32.57 -11.42 -9.01
CA SER A 302 33.92 -10.95 -9.27
C SER A 302 35.04 -11.95 -8.93
N HIS A 303 34.70 -13.19 -8.57
CA HIS A 303 35.64 -14.29 -8.30
C HIS A 303 35.19 -15.59 -8.96
N ARG A 304 35.08 -15.55 -10.29
CA ARG A 304 35.23 -16.74 -11.15
C ARG A 304 35.70 -16.31 -12.51
#